data_ad3436fe7f4a7f6abffab33806806a3c
#
_entry.id   ad3436fe7f4a7f6abffab33806806a3c
#
_cell.length_a   1.000
_cell.length_b   1.000
_cell.length_c   1.000
_cell.angle_alpha   90.00
_cell.angle_beta   90.00
_cell.angle_gamma   90.00
#
_symmetry.space_group_name_H-M   'P 1'
#
loop_
_entity.id
_entity.type
_entity.pdbx_description
1 polymer ?
#
loop_
_entity_poly.entity_id
_entity_poly.type
_entity_poly.pdbx_seq_one_letter_code
_entity_poly.pdbx_strand_id
1 'polypeptide(L)'
;MKRMLFLVLLGAAQVAAAQSTLEAVRARGFVQCGVNTGLAGFSLADSKGVWRGIDVDLCRAVAAAVFGDARKVRYTPLTAQQRFTALQSGEVDILSRNTTWTITRDTSLGLNFVGVNYYDGQGFMVRKDLGVASALELNGASVCVQTGTTTEKNLADYFRANNMELKSVVFETNEQARQAYDEGRCDAYTTDASGLAA
;
A
#
# COMPACT_ATOMS: atom_id res chain seq x y z
N MET A 1 -15.28 -11.38 -70.68
CA MET A 1 -14.30 -11.93 -69.70
C MET A 1 -13.87 -10.79 -68.77
N LYS A 2 -14.50 -10.64 -67.56
CA LYS A 2 -14.16 -9.62 -66.59
C LYS A 2 -13.14 -10.20 -65.61
N ARG A 3 -11.92 -9.68 -65.59
CA ARG A 3 -10.87 -10.00 -64.60
C ARG A 3 -11.15 -9.19 -63.33
N MET A 4 -11.55 -9.87 -62.29
CA MET A 4 -11.72 -9.33 -60.92
C MET A 4 -10.33 -9.31 -60.26
N LEU A 5 -9.80 -8.13 -60.01
CA LEU A 5 -8.53 -7.91 -59.30
C LEU A 5 -8.83 -7.93 -57.79
N PHE A 6 -8.43 -9.00 -57.09
CA PHE A 6 -8.51 -9.07 -55.64
C PHE A 6 -7.30 -8.33 -55.05
N LEU A 7 -7.51 -7.15 -54.47
CA LEU A 7 -6.53 -6.47 -53.65
C LEU A 7 -6.52 -7.14 -52.27
N VAL A 8 -5.47 -7.87 -51.97
CA VAL A 8 -5.17 -8.39 -50.64
C VAL A 8 -4.54 -7.26 -49.85
N LEU A 9 -5.31 -6.61 -48.96
CA LEU A 9 -4.80 -5.69 -47.95
C LEU A 9 -4.08 -6.52 -46.87
N LEU A 10 -2.75 -6.63 -46.94
CA LEU A 10 -1.94 -7.06 -45.79
C LEU A 10 -1.99 -5.96 -44.71
N GLY A 11 -2.84 -6.13 -43.73
CA GLY A 11 -2.80 -5.36 -42.50
C GLY A 11 -1.51 -5.69 -41.74
N ALA A 12 -0.55 -4.77 -41.77
CA ALA A 12 0.59 -4.83 -40.86
C ALA A 12 0.08 -4.68 -39.43
N ALA A 13 -0.08 -5.79 -38.72
CA ALA A 13 -0.26 -5.77 -37.28
C ALA A 13 1.02 -5.19 -36.67
N GLN A 14 0.99 -3.91 -36.30
CA GLN A 14 2.05 -3.32 -35.49
C GLN A 14 1.98 -4.02 -34.13
N VAL A 15 2.92 -4.88 -33.86
CA VAL A 15 3.20 -5.38 -32.50
C VAL A 15 3.70 -4.16 -31.73
N ALA A 16 2.80 -3.52 -31.00
CA ALA A 16 3.18 -2.49 -30.04
C ALA A 16 4.08 -3.16 -29.00
N ALA A 17 5.39 -2.99 -29.14
CA ALA A 17 6.33 -3.39 -28.11
C ALA A 17 5.94 -2.62 -26.85
N ALA A 18 5.57 -3.32 -25.79
CA ALA A 18 5.25 -2.70 -24.52
C ALA A 18 6.51 -1.94 -24.04
N GLN A 19 6.41 -0.63 -23.98
CA GLN A 19 7.49 0.23 -23.49
C GLN A 19 7.80 -0.15 -22.04
N SER A 20 9.08 -0.34 -21.71
CA SER A 20 9.46 -0.65 -20.32
C SER A 20 9.08 0.53 -19.40
N THR A 21 8.75 0.22 -18.14
CA THR A 21 8.40 1.25 -17.15
C THR A 21 9.50 2.31 -17.05
N LEU A 22 10.78 1.89 -17.10
CA LEU A 22 11.91 2.84 -17.04
C LEU A 22 11.96 3.79 -18.24
N GLU A 23 11.68 3.29 -19.44
CA GLU A 23 11.62 4.15 -20.65
C GLU A 23 10.47 5.14 -20.56
N ALA A 24 9.30 4.71 -20.11
CA ALA A 24 8.14 5.58 -19.87
C ALA A 24 8.44 6.67 -18.82
N VAL A 25 9.09 6.29 -17.72
CA VAL A 25 9.53 7.21 -16.65
C VAL A 25 10.50 8.23 -17.21
N ARG A 26 11.52 7.81 -17.98
CA ARG A 26 12.51 8.71 -18.61
C ARG A 26 11.87 9.67 -19.60
N ALA A 27 10.97 9.18 -20.43
CA ALA A 27 10.25 10.01 -21.41
C ALA A 27 9.35 11.05 -20.74
N ARG A 28 8.70 10.70 -19.63
CA ARG A 28 7.84 11.58 -18.83
C ARG A 28 8.65 12.60 -18.01
N GLY A 29 9.87 12.29 -17.61
CA GLY A 29 10.79 13.17 -16.89
C GLY A 29 10.64 13.20 -15.37
N PHE A 30 9.84 12.32 -14.77
CA PHE A 30 9.69 12.15 -13.32
C PHE A 30 9.20 10.74 -12.96
N VAL A 31 9.42 10.33 -11.71
CA VAL A 31 8.89 9.09 -11.13
C VAL A 31 7.52 9.36 -10.52
N GLN A 32 6.53 8.52 -10.82
CA GLN A 32 5.23 8.50 -10.15
C GLN A 32 5.29 7.49 -9.01
N CYS A 33 5.24 7.96 -7.77
CA CYS A 33 5.39 7.13 -6.58
C CYS A 33 4.09 7.04 -5.77
N GLY A 34 3.58 5.82 -5.58
CA GLY A 34 2.47 5.55 -4.68
C GLY A 34 2.95 5.51 -3.22
N VAL A 35 2.30 6.30 -2.36
CA VAL A 35 2.62 6.43 -0.93
C VAL A 35 1.38 6.22 -0.07
N ASN A 36 1.53 6.11 1.25
CA ASN A 36 0.38 6.06 2.17
C ASN A 36 -0.38 7.40 2.18
N THR A 37 -1.65 7.38 2.51
CA THR A 37 -2.51 8.56 2.63
C THR A 37 -2.10 9.50 3.78
N GLY A 38 -1.35 8.99 4.76
CA GLY A 38 -0.77 9.72 5.89
C GLY A 38 -0.32 8.75 6.98
N LEU A 39 0.99 8.59 7.15
CA LEU A 39 1.59 7.79 8.21
C LEU A 39 2.89 8.46 8.64
N ALA A 40 2.93 8.96 9.87
CA ALA A 40 4.09 9.66 10.41
C ALA A 40 5.35 8.78 10.36
N GLY A 41 6.49 9.36 10.04
CA GLY A 41 7.76 8.64 9.85
C GLY A 41 7.90 7.92 8.49
N PHE A 42 6.81 7.56 7.83
CA PHE A 42 6.80 6.82 6.55
C PHE A 42 6.44 7.70 5.36
N SER A 43 5.22 8.19 5.31
CA SER A 43 4.78 9.15 4.29
C SER A 43 3.68 10.05 4.86
N LEU A 44 4.03 11.28 5.10
CA LEU A 44 3.12 12.30 5.60
C LEU A 44 3.39 13.62 4.90
N ALA A 45 2.34 14.28 4.39
CA ALA A 45 2.42 15.63 3.87
C ALA A 45 2.23 16.64 5.01
N ASP A 46 3.08 17.66 5.06
CA ASP A 46 2.87 18.81 5.95
C ASP A 46 1.77 19.75 5.43
N SER A 47 1.45 20.79 6.21
CA SER A 47 0.42 21.78 5.85
C SER A 47 0.71 22.56 4.56
N LYS A 48 1.94 22.49 4.05
CA LYS A 48 2.36 23.09 2.77
C LYS A 48 2.37 22.07 1.62
N GLY A 49 1.93 20.82 1.88
CA GLY A 49 1.93 19.73 0.90
C GLY A 49 3.31 19.11 0.67
N VAL A 50 4.31 19.36 1.54
CA VAL A 50 5.64 18.77 1.43
C VAL A 50 5.64 17.40 2.09
N TRP A 51 5.85 16.37 1.29
CA TRP A 51 5.93 14.99 1.74
C TRP A 51 7.26 14.68 2.45
N ARG A 52 7.18 13.89 3.54
CA ARG A 52 8.32 13.47 4.37
C ARG A 52 8.15 12.02 4.84
N GLY A 53 9.28 11.36 5.13
CA GLY A 53 9.36 10.02 5.70
C GLY A 53 10.13 9.04 4.84
N ILE A 54 10.41 7.85 5.38
CA ILE A 54 11.29 6.84 4.76
C ILE A 54 10.76 6.37 3.39
N ASP A 55 9.46 6.21 3.23
CA ASP A 55 8.84 5.82 1.96
C ASP A 55 9.01 6.91 0.89
N VAL A 56 8.89 8.17 1.30
CA VAL A 56 9.08 9.34 0.44
C VAL A 56 10.54 9.47 0.02
N ASP A 57 11.47 9.25 0.96
CA ASP A 57 12.91 9.36 0.70
C ASP A 57 13.41 8.26 -0.22
N LEU A 58 12.83 7.04 -0.14
CA LEU A 58 13.09 5.98 -1.11
C LEU A 58 12.70 6.41 -2.54
N CYS A 59 11.52 7.02 -2.71
CA CYS A 59 11.10 7.52 -4.02
C CYS A 59 12.00 8.64 -4.54
N ARG A 60 12.50 9.51 -3.66
CA ARG A 60 13.51 10.53 -3.99
C ARG A 60 14.82 9.90 -4.44
N ALA A 61 15.26 8.83 -3.75
CA ALA A 61 16.46 8.10 -4.13
C ALA A 61 16.33 7.46 -5.51
N VAL A 62 15.17 6.86 -5.82
CA VAL A 62 14.89 6.33 -7.16
C VAL A 62 14.92 7.45 -8.21
N ALA A 63 14.30 8.59 -7.95
CA ALA A 63 14.33 9.75 -8.87
C ALA A 63 15.74 10.27 -9.07
N ALA A 64 16.55 10.35 -8.01
CA ALA A 64 17.96 10.73 -8.11
C ALA A 64 18.77 9.73 -8.95
N ALA A 65 18.53 8.43 -8.79
CA ALA A 65 19.22 7.40 -9.57
C ALA A 65 18.85 7.45 -11.07
N VAL A 66 17.59 7.74 -11.41
CA VAL A 66 17.10 7.77 -12.80
C VAL A 66 17.46 9.06 -13.51
N PHE A 67 17.42 10.20 -12.80
CA PHE A 67 17.50 11.55 -13.39
C PHE A 67 18.65 12.41 -12.88
N GLY A 68 19.41 11.97 -11.86
CA GLY A 68 20.38 12.83 -11.17
C GLY A 68 19.73 13.92 -10.31
N ASP A 69 18.41 13.89 -10.10
CA ASP A 69 17.65 14.91 -9.36
C ASP A 69 16.53 14.25 -8.52
N ALA A 70 16.69 14.28 -7.20
CA ALA A 70 15.72 13.74 -6.24
C ALA A 70 14.35 14.46 -6.26
N ARG A 71 14.24 15.63 -6.87
CA ARG A 71 12.99 16.39 -6.98
C ARG A 71 12.11 15.92 -8.13
N LYS A 72 12.63 15.08 -9.03
CA LYS A 72 11.88 14.53 -10.17
C LYS A 72 11.01 13.34 -9.75
N VAL A 73 10.17 13.57 -8.75
CA VAL A 73 9.19 12.61 -8.22
C VAL A 73 7.87 13.31 -7.95
N ARG A 74 6.76 12.59 -8.21
CA ARG A 74 5.39 12.97 -7.82
C ARG A 74 4.81 11.89 -6.94
N TYR A 75 4.08 12.29 -5.91
CA TYR A 75 3.49 11.37 -4.95
C TYR A 75 2.00 11.23 -5.19
N THR A 76 1.51 9.99 -5.20
CA THR A 76 0.10 9.65 -5.27
C THR A 76 -0.27 8.95 -3.95
N PRO A 77 -1.02 9.60 -3.06
CA PRO A 77 -1.52 8.96 -1.86
C PRO A 77 -2.56 7.90 -2.23
N LEU A 78 -2.37 6.67 -1.73
CA LEU A 78 -3.21 5.52 -2.05
C LEU A 78 -3.65 4.83 -0.75
N THR A 79 -4.90 4.39 -0.69
CA THR A 79 -5.37 3.52 0.39
C THR A 79 -4.77 2.11 0.26
N ALA A 80 -4.94 1.28 1.29
CA ALA A 80 -4.47 -0.10 1.25
C ALA A 80 -5.17 -0.93 0.16
N GLN A 81 -6.42 -0.61 -0.18
CA GLN A 81 -7.18 -1.28 -1.23
C GLN A 81 -6.77 -0.83 -2.64
N GLN A 82 -6.49 0.46 -2.84
CA GLN A 82 -6.19 1.04 -4.14
C GLN A 82 -4.77 0.74 -4.65
N ARG A 83 -3.81 0.57 -3.73
CA ARG A 83 -2.37 0.56 -4.04
C ARG A 83 -1.94 -0.41 -5.12
N PHE A 84 -2.47 -1.64 -5.10
CA PHE A 84 -2.05 -2.68 -6.07
C PHE A 84 -2.66 -2.43 -7.44
N THR A 85 -3.91 -2.03 -7.51
CA THR A 85 -4.57 -1.67 -8.78
C THR A 85 -3.89 -0.47 -9.43
N ALA A 86 -3.52 0.55 -8.65
CA ALA A 86 -2.79 1.72 -9.14
C ALA A 86 -1.42 1.34 -9.73
N LEU A 87 -0.69 0.39 -9.09
CA LEU A 87 0.57 -0.11 -9.61
C LEU A 87 0.37 -0.97 -10.88
N GLN A 88 -0.62 -1.85 -10.89
CA GLN A 88 -0.92 -2.73 -12.03
C GLN A 88 -1.40 -1.95 -13.26
N SER A 89 -2.15 -0.86 -13.07
CA SER A 89 -2.64 -0.01 -14.16
C SER A 89 -1.58 0.96 -14.70
N GLY A 90 -0.42 1.07 -14.03
CA GLY A 90 0.61 2.07 -14.39
C GLY A 90 0.29 3.50 -13.95
N GLU A 91 -0.72 3.70 -13.08
CA GLU A 91 -0.97 4.99 -12.44
C GLU A 91 0.23 5.43 -11.60
N VAL A 92 0.91 4.47 -10.95
CA VAL A 92 2.21 4.69 -10.31
C VAL A 92 3.25 3.72 -10.86
N ASP A 93 4.51 4.14 -10.91
CA ASP A 93 5.63 3.34 -11.39
C ASP A 93 6.22 2.45 -10.30
N ILE A 94 6.19 2.95 -9.07
CA ILE A 94 6.68 2.29 -7.87
C ILE A 94 5.71 2.56 -6.73
N LEU A 95 5.55 1.55 -5.89
CA LEU A 95 4.80 1.66 -4.64
C LEU A 95 5.78 1.61 -3.47
N SER A 96 5.96 2.73 -2.78
CA SER A 96 6.76 2.83 -1.56
C SER A 96 5.86 3.27 -0.42
N ARG A 97 5.41 2.29 0.34
CA ARG A 97 4.54 2.48 1.50
C ARG A 97 4.63 1.24 2.41
N ASN A 98 3.98 1.31 3.60
CA ASN A 98 3.85 0.20 4.55
C ASN A 98 3.12 -1.01 3.93
N THR A 99 3.76 -1.69 2.98
CA THR A 99 3.22 -2.84 2.25
C THR A 99 4.02 -4.09 2.58
N THR A 100 3.43 -4.99 3.33
CA THR A 100 4.06 -6.25 3.72
C THR A 100 4.36 -7.11 2.49
N TRP A 101 5.58 -7.59 2.36
CA TRP A 101 5.96 -8.60 1.39
C TRP A 101 5.38 -9.95 1.82
N THR A 102 4.50 -10.50 1.02
CA THR A 102 3.93 -11.84 1.23
C THR A 102 4.04 -12.64 -0.05
N ILE A 103 4.13 -13.97 0.05
CA ILE A 103 4.16 -14.88 -1.10
C ILE A 103 2.96 -14.62 -2.02
N THR A 104 1.76 -14.49 -1.46
CA THR A 104 0.55 -14.24 -2.26
C THR A 104 0.64 -12.93 -3.06
N ARG A 105 1.15 -11.85 -2.45
CA ARG A 105 1.29 -10.57 -3.15
C ARG A 105 2.35 -10.62 -4.24
N ASP A 106 3.44 -11.33 -3.99
CA ASP A 106 4.55 -11.46 -4.94
C ASP A 106 4.19 -12.38 -6.12
N THR A 107 3.50 -13.48 -5.87
CA THR A 107 3.23 -14.50 -6.89
C THR A 107 1.89 -14.33 -7.61
N SER A 108 0.82 -13.89 -6.90
CA SER A 108 -0.54 -13.92 -7.42
C SER A 108 -1.01 -12.59 -8.03
N LEU A 109 -0.34 -11.48 -7.71
CA LEU A 109 -0.73 -10.16 -8.21
C LEU A 109 0.07 -9.69 -9.42
N GLY A 110 1.05 -10.47 -9.91
CA GLY A 110 1.92 -10.07 -11.01
C GLY A 110 2.79 -8.85 -10.67
N LEU A 111 3.12 -8.67 -9.40
CA LEU A 111 3.94 -7.57 -8.88
C LEU A 111 5.30 -8.11 -8.44
N ASN A 112 6.31 -7.26 -8.44
CA ASN A 112 7.64 -7.61 -7.95
C ASN A 112 7.99 -6.76 -6.74
N PHE A 113 8.32 -7.40 -5.62
CA PHE A 113 8.95 -6.71 -4.50
C PHE A 113 10.45 -6.56 -4.80
N VAL A 114 10.94 -5.33 -4.81
CA VAL A 114 12.33 -5.01 -5.20
C VAL A 114 13.24 -4.76 -4.00
N GLY A 115 12.67 -4.67 -2.80
CA GLY A 115 13.43 -4.48 -1.57
C GLY A 115 12.54 -4.27 -0.35
N VAL A 116 13.16 -4.35 0.83
CA VAL A 116 12.56 -4.05 2.12
C VAL A 116 13.24 -2.80 2.68
N ASN A 117 12.45 -1.75 2.96
CA ASN A 117 12.96 -0.51 3.54
C ASN A 117 12.74 -0.43 5.07
N TYR A 118 11.89 -1.29 5.62
CA TYR A 118 11.60 -1.35 7.05
C TYR A 118 11.14 -2.75 7.47
N TYR A 119 11.67 -3.28 8.59
CA TYR A 119 11.20 -4.52 9.22
C TYR A 119 10.26 -4.17 10.36
N ASP A 120 9.06 -4.71 10.33
CA ASP A 120 8.00 -4.41 11.27
C ASP A 120 7.28 -5.67 11.76
N GLY A 121 6.38 -5.51 12.71
CA GLY A 121 5.47 -6.53 13.21
C GLY A 121 4.08 -5.96 13.38
N GLN A 122 3.10 -6.81 13.70
CA GLN A 122 1.75 -6.38 14.08
C GLN A 122 1.64 -6.32 15.59
N GLY A 123 0.94 -5.28 16.10
CA GLY A 123 0.64 -5.12 17.51
C GLY A 123 -0.83 -4.80 17.78
N PHE A 124 -1.18 -4.76 19.06
CA PHE A 124 -2.47 -4.27 19.55
C PHE A 124 -2.24 -3.09 20.47
N MET A 125 -3.01 -2.03 20.29
CA MET A 125 -3.12 -0.89 21.19
C MET A 125 -4.42 -1.04 21.98
N VAL A 126 -4.33 -0.96 23.29
CA VAL A 126 -5.46 -0.97 24.22
C VAL A 126 -5.32 0.13 25.24
N ARG A 127 -6.44 0.61 25.77
CA ARG A 127 -6.41 1.54 26.90
C ARG A 127 -5.95 0.81 28.16
N LYS A 128 -5.20 1.50 29.02
CA LYS A 128 -4.64 0.90 30.24
C LYS A 128 -5.72 0.41 31.22
N ASP A 129 -6.85 1.08 31.24
CA ASP A 129 -8.00 0.75 32.10
C ASP A 129 -8.73 -0.52 31.67
N LEU A 130 -8.52 -1.00 30.43
CA LEU A 130 -9.00 -2.30 29.99
C LEU A 130 -8.33 -3.46 30.76
N GLY A 131 -7.14 -3.24 31.34
CA GLY A 131 -6.47 -4.18 32.23
C GLY A 131 -5.95 -5.46 31.58
N VAL A 132 -5.89 -5.54 30.23
CA VAL A 132 -5.37 -6.69 29.50
C VAL A 132 -3.87 -6.57 29.27
N ALA A 133 -3.15 -7.68 29.40
CA ALA A 133 -1.70 -7.77 29.19
C ALA A 133 -1.35 -8.60 27.95
N SER A 134 -2.31 -9.32 27.37
CA SER A 134 -2.10 -10.20 26.22
C SER A 134 -3.26 -10.10 25.25
N ALA A 135 -2.96 -10.25 23.95
CA ALA A 135 -3.98 -10.33 22.90
C ALA A 135 -4.95 -11.52 23.09
N LEU A 136 -4.55 -12.55 23.82
CA LEU A 136 -5.43 -13.68 24.18
C LEU A 136 -6.59 -13.28 25.13
N GLU A 137 -6.47 -12.14 25.78
CA GLU A 137 -7.50 -11.62 26.71
C GLU A 137 -8.53 -10.73 25.97
N LEU A 138 -8.38 -10.53 24.65
CA LEU A 138 -9.28 -9.73 23.82
C LEU A 138 -10.47 -10.56 23.27
N ASN A 139 -10.80 -11.71 23.86
CA ASN A 139 -11.96 -12.49 23.45
C ASN A 139 -13.26 -11.69 23.56
N GLY A 140 -14.02 -11.56 22.45
CA GLY A 140 -15.27 -10.78 22.39
C GLY A 140 -15.08 -9.27 22.30
N ALA A 141 -13.83 -8.76 22.34
CA ALA A 141 -13.54 -7.33 22.19
C ALA A 141 -13.81 -6.84 20.77
N SER A 142 -14.18 -5.56 20.66
CA SER A 142 -14.25 -4.84 19.39
C SER A 142 -12.86 -4.33 19.00
N VAL A 143 -12.43 -4.64 17.75
CA VAL A 143 -11.09 -4.30 17.27
C VAL A 143 -11.17 -3.44 16.02
N CYS A 144 -10.69 -2.21 16.10
CA CYS A 144 -10.51 -1.32 14.95
C CYS A 144 -9.33 -1.81 14.07
N VAL A 145 -9.53 -1.86 12.75
CA VAL A 145 -8.51 -2.30 11.80
C VAL A 145 -8.72 -1.66 10.43
N GLN A 146 -7.64 -1.47 9.68
CA GLN A 146 -7.72 -1.00 8.30
C GLN A 146 -7.95 -2.16 7.32
N THR A 147 -8.95 -2.01 6.42
CA THR A 147 -9.24 -3.00 5.37
C THR A 147 -8.14 -3.09 4.30
N GLY A 148 -8.07 -4.25 3.63
CA GLY A 148 -7.09 -4.51 2.56
C GLY A 148 -5.65 -4.70 3.03
N THR A 149 -5.46 -4.92 4.33
CA THR A 149 -4.15 -5.10 4.96
C THR A 149 -3.87 -6.55 5.34
N THR A 150 -2.61 -6.87 5.59
CA THR A 150 -2.22 -8.13 6.23
C THR A 150 -2.68 -8.15 7.69
N THR A 151 -2.73 -6.99 8.35
CA THR A 151 -3.16 -6.88 9.74
C THR A 151 -4.63 -7.24 9.92
N GLU A 152 -5.51 -6.91 8.95
CA GLU A 152 -6.90 -7.37 8.95
C GLU A 152 -7.01 -8.89 8.86
N LYS A 153 -6.25 -9.51 7.94
CA LYS A 153 -6.24 -10.97 7.78
C LYS A 153 -5.66 -11.69 9.00
N ASN A 154 -4.51 -11.21 9.48
CA ASN A 154 -3.85 -11.79 10.64
C ASN A 154 -4.72 -11.68 11.91
N LEU A 155 -5.47 -10.57 12.07
CA LEU A 155 -6.44 -10.40 13.16
C LEU A 155 -7.48 -11.52 13.14
N ALA A 156 -8.12 -11.73 11.98
CA ALA A 156 -9.12 -12.79 11.83
C ALA A 156 -8.54 -14.18 12.06
N ASP A 157 -7.34 -14.43 11.51
CA ASP A 157 -6.65 -15.71 11.65
C ASP A 157 -6.22 -15.99 13.10
N TYR A 158 -5.71 -14.98 13.80
CA TYR A 158 -5.29 -15.08 15.20
C TYR A 158 -6.47 -15.41 16.13
N PHE A 159 -7.59 -14.70 16.00
CA PHE A 159 -8.77 -14.93 16.82
C PHE A 159 -9.36 -16.33 16.56
N ARG A 160 -9.46 -16.72 15.28
CA ARG A 160 -9.93 -18.06 14.90
C ARG A 160 -9.03 -19.17 15.44
N ALA A 161 -7.70 -19.04 15.31
CA ALA A 161 -6.74 -20.04 15.79
C ALA A 161 -6.76 -20.24 17.31
N ASN A 162 -7.17 -19.21 18.05
CA ASN A 162 -7.27 -19.25 19.51
C ASN A 162 -8.72 -19.45 20.00
N ASN A 163 -9.66 -19.80 19.11
CA ASN A 163 -11.09 -19.99 19.43
C ASN A 163 -11.73 -18.76 20.13
N MET A 164 -11.32 -17.55 19.71
CA MET A 164 -11.80 -16.29 20.25
C MET A 164 -12.87 -15.68 19.36
N GLU A 165 -13.88 -15.03 19.96
CA GLU A 165 -14.88 -14.23 19.26
C GLU A 165 -14.26 -12.90 18.83
N LEU A 166 -14.36 -12.54 17.54
CA LEU A 166 -13.89 -11.28 16.97
C LEU A 166 -15.05 -10.37 16.60
N LYS A 167 -15.03 -9.12 17.08
CA LYS A 167 -15.88 -8.03 16.61
C LYS A 167 -15.02 -7.03 15.85
N SER A 168 -14.76 -7.30 14.57
CA SER A 168 -13.95 -6.41 13.72
C SER A 168 -14.72 -5.17 13.33
N VAL A 169 -14.12 -3.98 13.55
CA VAL A 169 -14.62 -2.68 13.08
C VAL A 169 -13.63 -2.13 12.06
N VAL A 170 -14.08 -2.11 10.79
CA VAL A 170 -13.20 -1.95 9.63
C VAL A 170 -13.25 -0.52 9.09
N PHE A 171 -12.09 0.05 8.76
CA PHE A 171 -11.94 1.41 8.24
C PHE A 171 -11.09 1.42 6.96
N GLU A 172 -11.29 2.44 6.12
CA GLU A 172 -10.55 2.56 4.86
C GLU A 172 -9.11 3.04 5.09
N THR A 173 -8.87 3.89 6.08
CA THR A 173 -7.54 4.44 6.41
C THR A 173 -7.15 4.17 7.86
N ASN A 174 -5.83 4.18 8.12
CA ASN A 174 -5.29 4.08 9.48
C ASN A 174 -5.77 5.24 10.36
N GLU A 175 -5.84 6.45 9.79
CA GLU A 175 -6.29 7.64 10.51
C GLU A 175 -7.73 7.48 11.03
N GLN A 176 -8.65 6.99 10.18
CA GLN A 176 -10.03 6.71 10.59
C GLN A 176 -10.11 5.63 11.68
N ALA A 177 -9.30 4.57 11.56
CA ALA A 177 -9.27 3.48 12.55
C ALA A 177 -8.74 4.00 13.90
N ARG A 178 -7.66 4.78 13.88
CA ARG A 178 -7.07 5.42 15.07
C ARG A 178 -8.07 6.38 15.73
N GLN A 179 -8.67 7.27 14.96
CA GLN A 179 -9.67 8.22 15.47
C GLN A 179 -10.86 7.49 16.11
N ALA A 180 -11.37 6.45 15.48
CA ALA A 180 -12.46 5.66 16.04
C ALA A 180 -12.08 4.97 17.36
N TYR A 181 -10.84 4.50 17.47
CA TYR A 181 -10.30 3.96 18.72
C TYR A 181 -10.16 5.06 19.79
N ASP A 182 -9.63 6.23 19.45
CA ASP A 182 -9.49 7.37 20.37
C ASP A 182 -10.86 7.84 20.89
N GLU A 183 -11.89 7.80 20.04
CA GLU A 183 -13.29 8.10 20.38
C GLU A 183 -13.98 6.98 21.21
N GLY A 184 -13.31 5.88 21.50
CA GLY A 184 -13.84 4.75 22.27
C GLY A 184 -14.82 3.84 21.51
N ARG A 185 -14.84 3.89 20.18
CA ARG A 185 -15.70 3.06 19.35
C ARG A 185 -15.22 1.60 19.25
N CYS A 186 -13.96 1.35 19.62
CA CYS A 186 -13.35 0.03 19.68
C CYS A 186 -12.59 -0.13 21.01
N ASP A 187 -12.57 -1.35 21.53
CA ASP A 187 -11.80 -1.71 22.72
C ASP A 187 -10.30 -1.77 22.44
N ALA A 188 -9.94 -2.19 21.22
CA ALA A 188 -8.57 -2.30 20.75
C ALA A 188 -8.40 -1.73 19.34
N TYR A 189 -7.18 -1.33 18.98
CA TYR A 189 -6.76 -0.99 17.63
C TYR A 189 -5.56 -1.85 17.23
N THR A 190 -5.56 -2.43 16.03
CA THR A 190 -4.46 -3.23 15.52
C THR A 190 -3.99 -2.74 14.16
N THR A 191 -2.68 -2.58 14.04
CA THR A 191 -1.96 -2.29 12.80
C THR A 191 -0.49 -2.69 12.97
N ASP A 192 0.37 -2.30 12.04
CA ASP A 192 1.81 -2.43 12.16
C ASP A 192 2.30 -1.75 13.45
N ALA A 193 3.27 -2.33 14.16
CA ALA A 193 3.76 -1.80 15.43
C ALA A 193 4.30 -0.38 15.31
N SER A 194 4.97 -0.07 14.18
CA SER A 194 5.40 1.29 13.85
C SER A 194 4.21 2.25 13.68
N GLY A 195 3.10 1.77 13.11
CA GLY A 195 1.88 2.55 12.93
C GLY A 195 1.11 2.80 14.23
N LEU A 196 1.31 1.95 15.27
CA LEU A 196 0.76 2.20 16.61
C LEU A 196 1.56 3.26 17.37
N ALA A 197 2.83 3.48 16.98
CA ALA A 197 3.73 4.44 17.60
C ALA A 197 3.76 5.82 16.89
N ALA A 198 3.11 5.93 15.70
CA ALA A 198 3.15 7.09 14.82
C ALA A 198 2.21 8.24 15.20
#